data_50e69e4b54f980392b2ae7fc78b7ca7a
#
_entry.id   50e69e4b54f980392b2ae7fc78b7ca7a
#
_cell.length_a   1.000
_cell.length_b   1.000
_cell.length_c   1.000
_cell.angle_alpha   90.00
_cell.angle_beta   90.00
_cell.angle_gamma   90.00
#
_symmetry.space_group_name_H-M   'P 1'
#
loop_
_entity.id
_entity.type
_entity.pdbx_description
1 polymer ?
#
loop_
_entity_poly.entity_id
_entity_poly.type
_entity_poly.pdbx_seq_one_letter_code
_entity_poly.pdbx_strand_id
1 'polypeptide(L)'
;MIEADPRWYESFFDDDWLVIALGHDDQRTPEQVDAIVERLGLEPGARVLDVACGHGRHALRLAQRGLRVTGIDASESSLAHARLAAADAGVEIEYVQGDMRELPWADEFDAAINLYTAFGYFAEESEDERALQAVARALRPDGSFLIDTFNPTALVKGFRPQGWSDLADGRVLLESREYDVRTGRSNAVWTLVGDDGRELRHSVRAYTYPELAAMLLRAGLEPVADWGGFDGAEFSIDTWRMQILARRVPS
;
A
#
# COMPACT_ATOMS: atom_id res chain seq x y z
N MET A 1 1.59 -6.42 -25.70
CA MET A 1 0.89 -6.03 -24.44
C MET A 1 1.33 -7.00 -23.36
N ILE A 2 1.70 -6.47 -22.21
CA ILE A 2 1.98 -7.28 -21.02
C ILE A 2 0.63 -7.65 -20.41
N GLU A 3 0.33 -8.96 -20.36
CA GLU A 3 -0.87 -9.47 -19.73
C GLU A 3 -0.49 -10.10 -18.40
N ALA A 4 -1.14 -9.70 -17.31
CA ALA A 4 -1.10 -10.35 -16.02
C ALA A 4 -2.41 -11.13 -15.80
N ASP A 5 -2.33 -12.24 -15.06
CA ASP A 5 -3.53 -12.95 -14.61
C ASP A 5 -4.41 -11.96 -13.82
N PRO A 6 -5.75 -11.97 -13.96
CA PRO A 6 -6.63 -11.12 -13.16
C PRO A 6 -6.46 -11.28 -11.64
N ARG A 7 -5.94 -12.42 -11.20
CA ARG A 7 -5.63 -12.74 -9.80
C ARG A 7 -4.14 -12.82 -9.52
N TRP A 8 -3.32 -12.10 -10.29
CA TRP A 8 -1.87 -12.08 -10.17
C TRP A 8 -1.38 -11.85 -8.72
N TYR A 9 -2.10 -11.06 -7.94
CA TYR A 9 -1.78 -10.73 -6.55
C TYR A 9 -1.79 -11.93 -5.60
N GLU A 10 -2.51 -13.02 -5.95
CA GLU A 10 -2.56 -14.24 -5.12
C GLU A 10 -1.22 -15.00 -5.08
N SER A 11 -0.37 -14.85 -6.11
CA SER A 11 0.91 -15.55 -6.24
C SER A 11 2.12 -14.63 -6.37
N PHE A 12 1.92 -13.33 -6.50
CA PHE A 12 3.00 -12.36 -6.71
C PHE A 12 3.77 -12.05 -5.43
N PHE A 13 3.06 -11.94 -4.29
CA PHE A 13 3.62 -11.52 -3.01
C PHE A 13 4.17 -12.70 -2.22
N ASP A 14 5.13 -13.42 -2.80
CA ASP A 14 5.82 -14.57 -2.23
C ASP A 14 7.21 -14.21 -1.67
N ASP A 15 8.04 -15.23 -1.42
CA ASP A 15 9.38 -15.05 -0.87
C ASP A 15 10.32 -14.27 -1.81
N ASP A 16 10.19 -14.42 -3.12
CA ASP A 16 10.98 -13.65 -4.08
C ASP A 16 10.59 -12.17 -4.07
N TRP A 17 9.28 -11.87 -4.02
CA TRP A 17 8.83 -10.51 -3.83
C TRP A 17 9.31 -9.93 -2.49
N LEU A 18 9.32 -10.72 -1.43
CA LEU A 18 9.82 -10.29 -0.13
C LEU A 18 11.29 -9.85 -0.19
N VAL A 19 12.15 -10.57 -0.91
CA VAL A 19 13.56 -10.16 -1.14
C VAL A 19 13.62 -8.81 -1.85
N ILE A 20 12.78 -8.61 -2.89
CA ILE A 20 12.70 -7.33 -3.59
C ILE A 20 12.24 -6.21 -2.64
N ALA A 21 11.19 -6.47 -1.86
CA ALA A 21 10.62 -5.50 -0.93
C ALA A 21 11.60 -5.09 0.18
N LEU A 22 12.35 -6.04 0.74
CA LEU A 22 13.37 -5.80 1.75
C LEU A 22 14.59 -5.03 1.21
N GLY A 23 14.90 -5.19 -0.07
CA GLY A 23 15.97 -4.45 -0.75
C GLY A 23 15.63 -2.98 -1.02
N HIS A 24 14.35 -2.63 -1.09
CA HIS A 24 13.87 -1.24 -1.23
C HIS A 24 13.70 -0.54 0.12
N ASP A 25 14.77 -0.51 0.83
CA ASP A 25 14.93 -0.12 2.21
C ASP A 25 14.16 1.10 2.72
N ASP A 26 13.94 0.97 3.80
CA ASP A 26 13.46 1.36 5.06
C ASP A 26 14.13 2.54 5.78
N GLN A 27 15.20 3.12 5.24
CA GLN A 27 15.90 4.25 5.89
C GLN A 27 14.96 5.46 6.07
N ARG A 28 13.95 5.64 5.21
CA ARG A 28 12.96 6.71 5.31
C ARG A 28 11.69 6.33 6.06
N THR A 29 11.52 5.08 6.49
CA THR A 29 10.31 4.66 7.21
C THR A 29 10.08 5.42 8.52
N PRO A 30 11.10 5.76 9.33
CA PRO A 30 10.87 6.60 10.50
C PRO A 30 10.23 7.95 10.19
N GLU A 31 10.75 8.66 9.16
CA GLU A 31 10.23 9.96 8.72
C GLU A 31 8.82 9.83 8.13
N GLN A 32 8.55 8.74 7.40
CA GLN A 32 7.22 8.44 6.87
C GLN A 32 6.21 8.23 7.99
N VAL A 33 6.59 7.49 9.03
CA VAL A 33 5.73 7.24 10.19
C VAL A 33 5.50 8.52 10.99
N ASP A 34 6.50 9.41 11.12
CA ASP A 34 6.31 10.72 11.73
C ASP A 34 5.24 11.53 10.97
N ALA A 35 5.33 11.57 9.65
CA ALA A 35 4.33 12.23 8.81
C ALA A 35 2.94 11.59 8.92
N ILE A 36 2.85 10.25 9.01
CA ILE A 36 1.59 9.53 9.19
C ILE A 36 0.95 9.90 10.53
N VAL A 37 1.71 9.85 11.63
CA VAL A 37 1.24 10.17 12.99
C VAL A 37 0.74 11.61 13.05
N GLU A 38 1.50 12.56 12.50
CA GLU A 38 1.12 13.98 12.46
C GLU A 38 -0.17 14.20 11.67
N ARG A 39 -0.25 13.67 10.43
CA ARG A 39 -1.41 13.88 9.53
C ARG A 39 -2.70 13.26 10.04
N LEU A 40 -2.58 12.11 10.67
CA LEU A 40 -3.72 11.41 11.27
C LEU A 40 -4.03 11.90 12.69
N GLY A 41 -3.18 12.76 13.28
CA GLY A 41 -3.35 13.27 14.64
C GLY A 41 -3.37 12.16 15.69
N LEU A 42 -2.48 11.16 15.54
CA LEU A 42 -2.47 9.97 16.39
C LEU A 42 -1.73 10.22 17.69
N GLU A 43 -2.39 9.87 18.81
CA GLU A 43 -1.81 9.87 20.14
C GLU A 43 -1.45 8.43 20.58
N PRO A 44 -0.49 8.25 21.50
CA PRO A 44 -0.19 6.92 22.04
C PRO A 44 -1.43 6.21 22.56
N GLY A 45 -1.56 4.93 22.21
CA GLY A 45 -2.73 4.10 22.50
C GLY A 45 -3.82 4.11 21.44
N ALA A 46 -3.76 4.99 20.44
CA ALA A 46 -4.69 4.96 19.30
C ALA A 46 -4.61 3.64 18.54
N ARG A 47 -5.73 3.14 18.05
CA ARG A 47 -5.86 1.89 17.30
C ARG A 47 -5.72 2.17 15.80
N VAL A 48 -4.72 1.58 15.18
CA VAL A 48 -4.41 1.78 13.75
C VAL A 48 -4.48 0.44 13.00
N LEU A 49 -5.20 0.44 11.88
CA LEU A 49 -5.25 -0.67 10.93
C LEU A 49 -4.29 -0.39 9.76
N ASP A 50 -3.29 -1.25 9.56
CA ASP A 50 -2.40 -1.23 8.41
C ASP A 50 -2.90 -2.24 7.38
N VAL A 51 -3.53 -1.74 6.30
CA VAL A 51 -4.20 -2.55 5.27
C VAL A 51 -3.22 -2.86 4.14
N ALA A 52 -3.04 -4.15 3.85
CA ALA A 52 -1.99 -4.68 2.98
C ALA A 52 -0.61 -4.27 3.52
N CYS A 53 -0.34 -4.65 4.77
CA CYS A 53 0.82 -4.20 5.55
C CYS A 53 2.15 -4.82 5.09
N GLY A 54 2.12 -5.85 4.22
CA GLY A 54 3.28 -6.57 3.75
C GLY A 54 4.14 -7.13 4.90
N HIS A 55 5.44 -6.88 4.84
CA HIS A 55 6.40 -7.29 5.89
C HIS A 55 6.39 -6.40 7.15
N GLY A 56 5.38 -5.52 7.29
CA GLY A 56 5.07 -4.84 8.54
C GLY A 56 5.98 -3.67 8.92
N ARG A 57 6.78 -3.10 8.03
CA ARG A 57 7.75 -2.04 8.35
C ARG A 57 7.11 -0.79 8.96
N HIS A 58 5.95 -0.34 8.45
CA HIS A 58 5.22 0.80 9.01
C HIS A 58 4.51 0.40 10.31
N ALA A 59 3.84 -0.76 10.34
CA ALA A 59 3.19 -1.30 11.53
C ALA A 59 4.17 -1.37 12.72
N LEU A 60 5.40 -1.88 12.49
CA LEU A 60 6.45 -1.97 13.49
C LEU A 60 6.81 -0.59 14.08
N ARG A 61 7.03 0.40 13.22
CA ARG A 61 7.42 1.74 13.65
C ARG A 61 6.28 2.50 14.34
N LEU A 62 5.03 2.28 13.91
CA LEU A 62 3.84 2.82 14.59
C LEU A 62 3.71 2.23 16.00
N ALA A 63 3.88 0.90 16.15
CA ALA A 63 3.85 0.24 17.45
C ALA A 63 4.96 0.73 18.39
N GLN A 64 6.18 0.98 17.87
CA GLN A 64 7.28 1.58 18.65
C GLN A 64 6.98 2.99 19.15
N ARG A 65 6.01 3.72 18.55
CA ARG A 65 5.49 5.00 19.03
C ARG A 65 4.34 4.87 20.03
N GLY A 66 4.06 3.64 20.48
CA GLY A 66 3.02 3.37 21.47
C GLY A 66 1.60 3.26 20.91
N LEU A 67 1.46 3.12 19.58
CA LEU A 67 0.16 2.87 18.94
C LEU A 67 -0.20 1.39 19.02
N ARG A 68 -1.49 1.08 19.04
CA ARG A 68 -2.02 -0.29 18.97
C ARG A 68 -2.28 -0.62 17.51
N VAL A 69 -1.40 -1.42 16.92
CA VAL A 69 -1.44 -1.68 15.48
C VAL A 69 -1.97 -3.08 15.21
N THR A 70 -2.89 -3.17 14.27
CA THR A 70 -3.29 -4.42 13.61
C THR A 70 -2.90 -4.32 12.15
N GLY A 71 -2.11 -5.27 11.65
CA GLY A 71 -1.73 -5.39 10.23
C GLY A 71 -2.51 -6.51 9.57
N ILE A 72 -3.02 -6.29 8.37
CA ILE A 72 -3.65 -7.33 7.55
C ILE A 72 -2.97 -7.38 6.17
N ASP A 73 -2.65 -8.58 5.73
CA ASP A 73 -2.07 -8.84 4.41
C ASP A 73 -2.50 -10.22 3.90
N ALA A 74 -2.54 -10.40 2.58
CA ALA A 74 -2.84 -11.69 1.97
C ALA A 74 -1.65 -12.67 2.00
N SER A 75 -0.41 -12.14 2.03
CA SER A 75 0.83 -12.90 1.98
C SER A 75 1.25 -13.41 3.37
N GLU A 76 1.09 -14.70 3.60
CA GLU A 76 1.57 -15.32 4.85
C GLU A 76 3.09 -15.25 5.00
N SER A 77 3.87 -15.32 3.91
CA SER A 77 5.33 -15.20 3.98
C SER A 77 5.74 -13.81 4.47
N SER A 78 5.11 -12.75 3.97
CA SER A 78 5.32 -11.38 4.45
C SER A 78 4.93 -11.22 5.91
N LEU A 79 3.79 -11.77 6.34
CA LEU A 79 3.33 -11.72 7.72
C LEU A 79 4.22 -12.53 8.67
N ALA A 80 4.75 -13.66 8.23
CA ALA A 80 5.72 -14.44 9.03
C ALA A 80 6.97 -13.60 9.33
N HIS A 81 7.50 -12.87 8.32
CA HIS A 81 8.61 -11.94 8.50
C HIS A 81 8.24 -10.79 9.45
N ALA A 82 7.05 -10.20 9.27
CA ALA A 82 6.55 -9.11 10.12
C ALA A 82 6.44 -9.52 11.60
N ARG A 83 5.93 -10.73 11.88
CA ARG A 83 5.85 -11.29 13.26
C ARG A 83 7.23 -11.46 13.88
N LEU A 84 8.21 -11.97 13.13
CA LEU A 84 9.59 -12.10 13.61
C LEU A 84 10.20 -10.74 13.94
N ALA A 85 10.06 -9.77 13.04
CA ALA A 85 10.57 -8.42 13.24
C ALA A 85 9.93 -7.72 14.47
N ALA A 86 8.63 -7.91 14.70
CA ALA A 86 7.95 -7.39 15.88
C ALA A 86 8.44 -8.05 17.18
N ALA A 87 8.62 -9.37 17.18
CA ALA A 87 9.15 -10.11 18.31
C ALA A 87 10.59 -9.67 18.66
N ASP A 88 11.46 -9.53 17.66
CA ASP A 88 12.86 -9.08 17.84
C ASP A 88 12.91 -7.65 18.38
N ALA A 89 11.96 -6.80 18.00
CA ALA A 89 11.84 -5.43 18.50
C ALA A 89 11.15 -5.31 19.87
N GLY A 90 10.58 -6.41 20.39
CA GLY A 90 9.87 -6.42 21.66
C GLY A 90 8.56 -5.63 21.66
N VAL A 91 7.88 -5.54 20.53
CA VAL A 91 6.56 -4.87 20.38
C VAL A 91 5.47 -5.89 20.04
N GLU A 92 4.25 -5.60 20.53
CA GLU A 92 3.07 -6.41 20.23
C GLU A 92 2.32 -5.79 19.06
N ILE A 93 2.12 -6.58 18.00
CA ILE A 93 1.34 -6.21 16.83
C ILE A 93 0.48 -7.43 16.46
N GLU A 94 -0.81 -7.20 16.26
CA GLU A 94 -1.69 -8.23 15.72
C GLU A 94 -1.53 -8.29 14.20
N TYR A 95 -1.08 -9.43 13.67
CA TYR A 95 -0.98 -9.68 12.24
C TYR A 95 -1.98 -10.75 11.80
N VAL A 96 -2.88 -10.36 10.89
CA VAL A 96 -3.97 -11.20 10.37
C VAL A 96 -3.74 -11.48 8.90
N GLN A 97 -3.78 -12.75 8.50
CA GLN A 97 -3.84 -13.10 7.08
C GLN A 97 -5.27 -12.90 6.58
N GLY A 98 -5.44 -12.10 5.51
CA GLY A 98 -6.77 -11.85 4.98
C GLY A 98 -6.77 -10.95 3.74
N ASP A 99 -7.95 -10.84 3.15
CA ASP A 99 -8.23 -10.02 1.97
C ASP A 99 -8.73 -8.63 2.41
N MET A 100 -8.14 -7.57 1.87
CA MET A 100 -8.54 -6.20 2.17
C MET A 100 -10.01 -5.88 1.80
N ARG A 101 -10.64 -6.68 0.93
CA ARG A 101 -12.06 -6.56 0.57
C ARG A 101 -13.00 -7.11 1.64
N GLU A 102 -12.48 -7.88 2.60
CA GLU A 102 -13.25 -8.66 3.59
C GLU A 102 -12.73 -8.44 5.01
N LEU A 103 -12.51 -7.18 5.39
CA LEU A 103 -12.05 -6.84 6.74
C LEU A 103 -13.09 -7.27 7.78
N PRO A 104 -12.69 -8.03 8.83
CA PRO A 104 -13.65 -8.57 9.81
C PRO A 104 -14.12 -7.56 10.87
N TRP A 105 -13.54 -6.36 10.87
CA TRP A 105 -13.79 -5.35 11.91
C TRP A 105 -14.89 -4.37 11.52
N ALA A 106 -15.54 -3.80 12.53
CA ALA A 106 -16.52 -2.72 12.41
C ALA A 106 -16.39 -1.75 13.59
N ASP A 107 -16.27 -0.46 13.32
CA ASP A 107 -16.19 0.62 14.31
C ASP A 107 -15.06 0.44 15.34
N GLU A 108 -13.91 -0.11 14.92
CA GLU A 108 -12.84 -0.47 15.85
C GLU A 108 -11.63 0.47 15.84
N PHE A 109 -11.25 1.02 14.69
CA PHE A 109 -9.99 1.73 14.54
C PHE A 109 -10.18 3.24 14.53
N ASP A 110 -9.25 3.95 15.19
CA ASP A 110 -9.16 5.41 15.15
C ASP A 110 -8.65 5.88 13.77
N ALA A 111 -7.75 5.09 13.18
CA ALA A 111 -7.21 5.33 11.85
C ALA A 111 -6.94 4.03 11.10
N ALA A 112 -6.93 4.14 9.76
CA ALA A 112 -6.43 3.11 8.87
C ALA A 112 -5.43 3.72 7.88
N ILE A 113 -4.47 2.91 7.42
CA ILE A 113 -3.49 3.27 6.40
C ILE A 113 -3.47 2.19 5.31
N ASN A 114 -3.28 2.61 4.05
CA ASN A 114 -2.95 1.75 2.92
C ASN A 114 -1.86 2.45 2.11
N LEU A 115 -0.67 1.90 2.09
CA LEU A 115 0.52 2.61 1.69
C LEU A 115 1.25 1.92 0.53
N TYR A 116 2.13 2.67 -0.14
CA TYR A 116 3.04 2.18 -1.18
C TYR A 116 2.34 1.50 -2.36
N THR A 117 1.18 2.08 -2.74
CA THR A 117 0.42 1.58 -3.90
C THR A 117 -0.12 0.16 -3.70
N ALA A 118 -0.48 -0.19 -2.47
CA ALA A 118 -1.18 -1.43 -2.16
C ALA A 118 -2.69 -1.34 -2.49
N PHE A 119 -3.03 -0.61 -3.56
CA PHE A 119 -4.40 -0.37 -4.04
C PHE A 119 -4.43 -0.37 -5.57
N GLY A 120 -5.56 -0.76 -6.16
CA GLY A 120 -5.72 -0.86 -7.61
C GLY A 120 -5.29 -2.22 -8.18
N TYR A 121 -5.23 -3.25 -7.35
CA TYR A 121 -4.77 -4.59 -7.74
C TYR A 121 -5.83 -5.40 -8.48
N PHE A 122 -7.11 -5.15 -8.18
CA PHE A 122 -8.19 -5.99 -8.68
C PHE A 122 -8.51 -5.70 -10.14
N ALA A 123 -9.09 -6.70 -10.82
CA ALA A 123 -9.45 -6.59 -12.23
C ALA A 123 -10.59 -5.58 -12.43
N GLU A 124 -11.56 -5.60 -11.52
CA GLU A 124 -12.75 -4.77 -11.57
C GLU A 124 -12.68 -3.63 -10.53
N GLU A 125 -13.05 -2.42 -10.95
CA GLU A 125 -13.10 -1.24 -10.08
C GLU A 125 -14.01 -1.44 -8.86
N SER A 126 -15.10 -2.21 -9.03
CA SER A 126 -16.03 -2.55 -7.95
C SER A 126 -15.38 -3.35 -6.82
N GLU A 127 -14.31 -4.09 -7.09
CA GLU A 127 -13.56 -4.82 -6.06
C GLU A 127 -12.63 -3.88 -5.28
N ASP A 128 -11.99 -2.92 -5.96
CA ASP A 128 -11.24 -1.85 -5.30
C ASP A 128 -12.16 -1.00 -4.42
N GLU A 129 -13.37 -0.68 -4.91
CA GLU A 129 -14.38 0.06 -4.13
C GLU A 129 -14.85 -0.74 -2.90
N ARG A 130 -15.02 -2.06 -3.03
CA ARG A 130 -15.34 -2.95 -1.91
C ARG A 130 -14.26 -2.93 -0.82
N ALA A 131 -12.98 -2.83 -1.20
CA ALA A 131 -11.90 -2.66 -0.24
C ALA A 131 -12.01 -1.33 0.54
N LEU A 132 -12.32 -0.21 -0.14
CA LEU A 132 -12.56 1.07 0.53
C LEU A 132 -13.77 1.02 1.47
N GLN A 133 -14.86 0.36 1.06
CA GLN A 133 -16.04 0.16 1.91
C GLN A 133 -15.72 -0.68 3.15
N ALA A 134 -14.85 -1.69 3.02
CA ALA A 134 -14.37 -2.49 4.15
C ALA A 134 -13.55 -1.65 5.13
N VAL A 135 -12.66 -0.79 4.63
CA VAL A 135 -11.91 0.18 5.44
C VAL A 135 -12.85 1.15 6.17
N ALA A 136 -13.82 1.73 5.45
CA ALA A 136 -14.80 2.64 6.04
C ALA A 136 -15.57 1.98 7.19
N ARG A 137 -15.98 0.72 7.01
CA ARG A 137 -16.66 -0.06 8.06
C ARG A 137 -15.76 -0.34 9.27
N ALA A 138 -14.47 -0.61 9.05
CA ALA A 138 -13.54 -0.92 10.12
C ALA A 138 -13.18 0.30 11.00
N LEU A 139 -13.21 1.49 10.42
CA LEU A 139 -12.99 2.75 11.14
C LEU A 139 -14.15 3.07 12.07
N ARG A 140 -13.89 3.73 13.20
CA ARG A 140 -14.93 4.39 14.02
C ARG A 140 -15.57 5.55 13.26
N PRO A 141 -16.76 6.01 13.67
CA PRO A 141 -17.26 7.32 13.25
C PRO A 141 -16.18 8.41 13.46
N ASP A 142 -15.98 9.27 12.48
CA ASP A 142 -14.92 10.29 12.42
C ASP A 142 -13.47 9.74 12.37
N GLY A 143 -13.29 8.42 12.25
CA GLY A 143 -12.00 7.81 12.04
C GLY A 143 -11.37 8.23 10.71
N SER A 144 -10.05 8.23 10.64
CA SER A 144 -9.29 8.75 9.51
C SER A 144 -8.66 7.64 8.67
N PHE A 145 -8.61 7.82 7.35
CA PHE A 145 -7.95 6.91 6.42
C PHE A 145 -6.90 7.65 5.59
N LEU A 146 -5.66 7.19 5.62
CA LEU A 146 -4.60 7.68 4.72
C LEU A 146 -4.30 6.62 3.67
N ILE A 147 -4.54 6.97 2.40
CA ILE A 147 -4.15 6.16 1.26
C ILE A 147 -2.99 6.81 0.52
N ASP A 148 -1.99 6.01 0.14
CA ASP A 148 -0.79 6.45 -0.56
C ASP A 148 -0.54 5.59 -1.79
N THR A 149 -0.67 6.19 -2.97
CA THR A 149 -0.46 5.54 -4.27
C THR A 149 0.55 6.32 -5.12
N PHE A 150 1.02 5.75 -6.22
CA PHE A 150 1.75 6.53 -7.19
C PHE A 150 0.79 7.49 -7.93
N ASN A 151 1.31 8.66 -8.29
CA ASN A 151 0.60 9.65 -9.09
C ASN A 151 0.62 9.24 -10.57
N PRO A 152 -0.52 8.90 -11.20
CA PRO A 152 -0.53 8.46 -12.60
C PRO A 152 0.01 9.52 -13.57
N THR A 153 -0.14 10.81 -13.27
CA THR A 153 0.36 11.89 -14.12
C THR A 153 1.89 11.92 -14.12
N ALA A 154 2.51 11.81 -12.94
CA ALA A 154 3.97 11.73 -12.83
C ALA A 154 4.51 10.41 -13.41
N LEU A 155 3.78 9.30 -13.23
CA LEU A 155 4.11 8.01 -13.81
C LEU A 155 4.19 8.13 -15.34
N VAL A 156 3.18 8.69 -16.00
CA VAL A 156 3.15 8.85 -17.47
C VAL A 156 4.23 9.83 -17.93
N LYS A 157 4.43 10.95 -17.23
CA LYS A 157 5.45 11.96 -17.55
C LYS A 157 6.87 11.39 -17.47
N GLY A 158 7.15 10.57 -16.47
CA GLY A 158 8.46 9.95 -16.24
C GLY A 158 8.55 8.51 -16.72
N PHE A 159 7.65 8.04 -17.58
CA PHE A 159 7.53 6.63 -17.93
C PHE A 159 8.82 6.07 -18.52
N ARG A 160 9.28 4.97 -17.94
CA ARG A 160 10.43 4.20 -18.41
C ARG A 160 9.99 2.77 -18.69
N PRO A 161 9.99 2.31 -19.94
CA PRO A 161 9.51 0.98 -20.32
C PRO A 161 10.40 -0.16 -19.81
N GLN A 162 11.66 0.14 -19.50
CA GLN A 162 12.62 -0.83 -18.99
C GLN A 162 13.41 -0.26 -17.82
N GLY A 163 13.80 -1.14 -16.90
CA GLY A 163 14.65 -0.82 -15.76
C GLY A 163 15.40 -2.06 -15.29
N TRP A 164 16.36 -1.84 -14.43
CA TRP A 164 17.02 -2.91 -13.70
C TRP A 164 17.53 -2.41 -12.36
N SER A 165 17.72 -3.32 -11.42
CA SER A 165 18.32 -3.05 -10.12
C SER A 165 19.03 -4.28 -9.56
N ASP A 166 20.09 -4.05 -8.79
CA ASP A 166 20.73 -5.11 -8.01
C ASP A 166 19.90 -5.38 -6.75
N LEU A 167 19.71 -6.65 -6.42
CA LEU A 167 19.04 -7.08 -5.18
C LEU A 167 20.09 -7.39 -4.11
N ALA A 168 19.66 -7.31 -2.83
CA ALA A 168 20.53 -7.53 -1.69
C ALA A 168 21.13 -8.95 -1.61
N ASP A 169 20.48 -9.94 -2.23
CA ASP A 169 20.93 -11.33 -2.32
C ASP A 169 21.88 -11.62 -3.49
N GLY A 170 22.23 -10.58 -4.27
CA GLY A 170 23.15 -10.68 -5.41
C GLY A 170 22.47 -11.00 -6.75
N ARG A 171 21.15 -11.21 -6.77
CA ARG A 171 20.38 -11.32 -8.03
C ARG A 171 20.20 -9.94 -8.67
N VAL A 172 19.83 -9.94 -9.95
CA VAL A 172 19.46 -8.72 -10.68
C VAL A 172 17.98 -8.80 -11.03
N LEU A 173 17.25 -7.74 -10.73
CA LEU A 173 15.87 -7.55 -11.14
C LEU A 173 15.84 -6.80 -12.48
N LEU A 174 15.32 -7.43 -13.52
CA LEU A 174 14.99 -6.76 -14.78
C LEU A 174 13.49 -6.43 -14.78
N GLU A 175 13.17 -5.21 -15.19
CA GLU A 175 11.79 -4.73 -15.22
C GLU A 175 11.42 -4.33 -16.65
N SER A 176 10.33 -4.89 -17.17
CA SER A 176 9.67 -4.46 -18.40
C SER A 176 8.29 -3.94 -18.06
N ARG A 177 7.99 -2.70 -18.44
CA ARG A 177 6.78 -1.98 -18.04
C ARG A 177 6.00 -1.49 -19.24
N GLU A 178 4.68 -1.47 -19.11
CA GLU A 178 3.74 -0.91 -20.08
C GLU A 178 2.67 -0.12 -19.34
N TYR A 179 2.30 1.04 -19.84
CA TYR A 179 1.15 1.78 -19.32
C TYR A 179 0.04 1.82 -20.36
N ASP A 180 -1.08 1.19 -20.06
CA ASP A 180 -2.25 1.24 -20.92
C ASP A 180 -3.09 2.47 -20.58
N VAL A 181 -3.03 3.47 -21.46
CA VAL A 181 -3.76 4.75 -21.30
C VAL A 181 -5.28 4.60 -21.38
N ARG A 182 -5.81 3.51 -21.95
CA ARG A 182 -7.25 3.27 -22.06
C ARG A 182 -7.84 2.76 -20.76
N THR A 183 -7.10 1.90 -20.09
CA THR A 183 -7.50 1.30 -18.81
C THR A 183 -6.87 1.97 -17.61
N GLY A 184 -5.86 2.83 -17.81
CA GLY A 184 -5.07 3.44 -16.74
C GLY A 184 -4.29 2.42 -15.92
N ARG A 185 -3.90 1.28 -16.52
CA ARG A 185 -3.14 0.24 -15.83
C ARG A 185 -1.66 0.30 -16.12
N SER A 186 -0.87 0.21 -15.06
CA SER A 186 0.55 -0.03 -15.11
C SER A 186 0.79 -1.54 -15.04
N ASN A 187 1.24 -2.12 -16.16
CA ASN A 187 1.55 -3.53 -16.27
C ASN A 187 3.06 -3.72 -16.25
N ALA A 188 3.56 -4.73 -15.56
CA ALA A 188 4.98 -5.04 -15.58
C ALA A 188 5.27 -6.54 -15.53
N VAL A 189 6.42 -6.87 -16.09
CA VAL A 189 7.10 -8.16 -15.91
C VAL A 189 8.39 -7.87 -15.19
N TRP A 190 8.59 -8.51 -14.06
CA TRP A 190 9.81 -8.53 -13.30
C TRP A 190 10.50 -9.88 -13.50
N THR A 191 11.73 -9.86 -13.98
CA THR A 191 12.52 -11.08 -14.22
C THR A 191 13.71 -11.10 -13.26
N LEU A 192 13.76 -12.11 -12.40
CA LEU A 192 14.86 -12.34 -11.48
C LEU A 192 15.98 -13.10 -12.23
N VAL A 193 17.12 -12.46 -12.40
CA VAL A 193 18.31 -13.05 -13.04
C VAL A 193 19.28 -13.50 -11.97
N GLY A 194 19.78 -14.75 -12.11
CA GLY A 194 20.69 -15.39 -11.15
C GLY A 194 20.20 -16.77 -10.71
N ASP A 195 18.91 -17.02 -10.78
CA ASP A 195 18.26 -18.32 -10.69
C ASP A 195 17.59 -18.64 -12.04
N ASP A 196 16.68 -19.59 -12.12
CA ASP A 196 16.06 -20.06 -13.38
C ASP A 196 15.28 -19.03 -14.22
N GLY A 197 15.52 -17.73 -14.03
CA GLY A 197 14.90 -16.66 -14.80
C GLY A 197 13.41 -16.47 -14.50
N ARG A 198 13.03 -16.58 -13.24
CA ARG A 198 11.63 -16.48 -12.80
C ARG A 198 11.02 -15.12 -13.14
N GLU A 199 9.84 -15.15 -13.73
CA GLU A 199 9.04 -13.96 -14.03
C GLU A 199 7.90 -13.78 -13.05
N LEU A 200 7.77 -12.56 -12.52
CA LEU A 200 6.65 -12.09 -11.74
C LEU A 200 5.89 -11.03 -12.57
N ARG A 201 4.58 -11.21 -12.76
CA ARG A 201 3.77 -10.31 -13.58
C ARG A 201 2.74 -9.62 -12.70
N HIS A 202 2.60 -8.30 -12.87
CA HIS A 202 1.59 -7.55 -12.14
C HIS A 202 0.90 -6.49 -13.02
N SER A 203 -0.28 -6.10 -12.60
CA SER A 203 -1.11 -5.09 -13.25
C SER A 203 -1.80 -4.27 -12.19
N VAL A 204 -1.45 -2.99 -12.07
CA VAL A 204 -1.99 -2.09 -11.06
C VAL A 204 -2.75 -0.95 -11.74
N ARG A 205 -4.00 -0.75 -11.36
CA ARG A 205 -4.80 0.40 -11.80
C ARG A 205 -4.26 1.67 -11.12
N ALA A 206 -3.83 2.62 -11.93
CA ALA A 206 -3.39 3.93 -11.48
C ALA A 206 -4.57 4.90 -11.52
N TYR A 207 -5.27 5.03 -10.40
CA TYR A 207 -6.37 5.98 -10.27
C TYR A 207 -5.86 7.42 -10.26
N THR A 208 -6.49 8.31 -11.04
CA THR A 208 -6.28 9.75 -10.90
C THR A 208 -6.90 10.26 -9.60
N TYR A 209 -6.47 11.44 -9.14
CA TYR A 209 -7.04 12.05 -7.93
C TYR A 209 -8.58 12.17 -7.98
N PRO A 210 -9.21 12.68 -9.06
CA PRO A 210 -10.67 12.74 -9.11
C PRO A 210 -11.37 11.38 -9.07
N GLU A 211 -10.80 10.35 -9.70
CA GLU A 211 -11.34 8.99 -9.65
C GLU A 211 -11.28 8.43 -8.24
N LEU A 212 -10.12 8.48 -7.60
CA LEU A 212 -9.92 7.95 -6.25
C LEU A 212 -10.74 8.73 -5.22
N ALA A 213 -10.79 10.05 -5.31
CA ALA A 213 -11.62 10.88 -4.43
C ALA A 213 -13.12 10.55 -4.56
N ALA A 214 -13.60 10.32 -5.80
CA ALA A 214 -14.99 9.89 -6.02
C ALA A 214 -15.28 8.49 -5.44
N MET A 215 -14.33 7.55 -5.56
CA MET A 215 -14.45 6.21 -4.95
C MET A 215 -14.48 6.29 -3.42
N LEU A 216 -13.61 7.09 -2.82
CA LEU A 216 -13.59 7.33 -1.37
C LEU A 216 -14.94 7.87 -0.89
N LEU A 217 -15.50 8.87 -1.57
CA LEU A 217 -16.82 9.43 -1.24
C LEU A 217 -17.93 8.37 -1.32
N ARG A 218 -17.96 7.54 -2.37
CA ARG A 218 -18.95 6.45 -2.50
C ARG A 218 -18.80 5.39 -1.40
N ALA A 219 -17.58 5.21 -0.90
CA ALA A 219 -17.32 4.31 0.23
C ALA A 219 -17.64 4.92 1.62
N GLY A 220 -18.06 6.19 1.69
CA GLY A 220 -18.32 6.89 2.96
C GLY A 220 -17.06 7.48 3.62
N LEU A 221 -16.03 7.73 2.81
CA LEU A 221 -14.76 8.34 3.22
C LEU A 221 -14.61 9.70 2.53
N GLU A 222 -14.76 10.80 3.25
CA GLU A 222 -14.67 12.16 2.72
C GLU A 222 -13.20 12.62 2.65
N PRO A 223 -12.63 12.90 1.45
CA PRO A 223 -11.29 13.47 1.33
C PRO A 223 -11.22 14.85 2.01
N VAL A 224 -10.24 15.04 2.89
CA VAL A 224 -10.07 16.28 3.67
C VAL A 224 -8.73 16.96 3.47
N ALA A 225 -7.70 16.23 3.00
CA ALA A 225 -6.38 16.79 2.70
C ALA A 225 -5.62 15.87 1.71
N ASP A 226 -4.59 16.41 1.07
CA ASP A 226 -3.71 15.64 0.18
C ASP A 226 -2.26 16.15 0.21
N TRP A 227 -1.33 15.29 -0.22
CA TRP A 227 0.10 15.58 -0.35
C TRP A 227 0.71 14.81 -1.52
N GLY A 228 1.82 15.35 -2.01
CA GLY A 228 2.64 14.74 -3.06
C GLY A 228 3.66 13.71 -2.56
N GLY A 229 3.77 13.52 -1.25
CA GLY A 229 4.69 12.59 -0.60
C GLY A 229 4.76 12.77 0.91
N PHE A 230 5.55 11.93 1.57
CA PHE A 230 5.73 11.98 3.04
C PHE A 230 6.52 13.20 3.51
N ASP A 231 7.27 13.84 2.62
CA ASP A 231 8.01 15.08 2.86
C ASP A 231 7.12 16.34 3.00
N GLY A 232 5.81 16.18 2.85
CA GLY A 232 4.85 17.28 2.94
C GLY A 232 4.74 18.12 1.66
N ALA A 233 5.37 17.70 0.55
CA ALA A 233 5.23 18.40 -0.72
C ALA A 233 3.76 18.53 -1.13
N GLU A 234 3.38 19.69 -1.68
CA GLU A 234 2.05 19.90 -2.25
C GLU A 234 1.82 18.94 -3.42
N PHE A 235 0.64 18.31 -3.46
CA PHE A 235 0.30 17.41 -4.56
C PHE A 235 0.26 18.16 -5.89
N SER A 236 0.99 17.65 -6.87
CA SER A 236 1.11 18.27 -8.20
C SER A 236 1.40 17.22 -9.28
N ILE A 237 1.42 17.66 -10.53
CA ILE A 237 1.79 16.80 -11.67
C ILE A 237 3.25 16.30 -11.62
N ASP A 238 4.08 16.89 -10.78
CA ASP A 238 5.50 16.58 -10.65
C ASP A 238 5.83 15.67 -9.45
N THR A 239 4.89 15.51 -8.52
CA THR A 239 5.09 14.65 -7.36
C THR A 239 4.83 13.19 -7.71
N TRP A 240 5.75 12.30 -7.32
CA TRP A 240 5.66 10.88 -7.64
C TRP A 240 4.55 10.15 -6.87
N ARG A 241 4.26 10.61 -5.66
CA ARG A 241 3.20 10.04 -4.81
C ARG A 241 1.94 10.90 -4.88
N MET A 242 0.83 10.26 -4.60
CA MET A 242 -0.47 10.84 -4.35
C MET A 242 -0.97 10.28 -3.04
N GLN A 243 -1.09 11.14 -2.03
CA GLN A 243 -1.58 10.78 -0.72
C GLN A 243 -2.88 11.52 -0.46
N ILE A 244 -3.92 10.79 -0.07
CA ILE A 244 -5.21 11.37 0.28
C ILE A 244 -5.55 10.95 1.71
N LEU A 245 -5.81 11.95 2.55
CA LEU A 245 -6.42 11.77 3.86
C LEU A 245 -7.93 11.91 3.72
N ALA A 246 -8.66 10.90 4.14
CA ALA A 246 -10.12 10.93 4.16
C ALA A 246 -10.64 10.66 5.59
N ARG A 247 -11.83 11.17 5.90
CA ARG A 247 -12.53 10.88 7.15
C ARG A 247 -13.78 10.07 6.89
N ARG A 248 -14.03 9.11 7.78
CA ARG A 248 -15.29 8.39 7.74
C ARG A 248 -16.44 9.34 8.06
N VAL A 249 -17.39 9.44 7.14
CA VAL A 249 -18.61 10.21 7.34
C VAL A 249 -19.53 9.45 8.32
N PRO A 250 -20.07 10.08 9.37
CA PRO A 250 -21.09 9.47 10.20
C PRO A 250 -22.29 9.04 9.33
N SER A 251 -22.77 7.80 9.52
CA SER A 251 -23.95 7.24 8.84
C SER A 251 -25.24 7.77 9.42
#